data_a622231c588ae0e45d6b3a447b0722c7
#
_entry.id   a622231c588ae0e45d6b3a447b0722c7
#
_cell.length_a   1.000
_cell.length_b   1.000
_cell.length_c   1.000
_cell.angle_alpha   90.00
_cell.angle_beta   90.00
_cell.angle_gamma   90.00
#
_symmetry.space_group_name_H-M   'P 1'
#
loop_
_entity.id
_entity.type
_entity.pdbx_description
1 polymer ?
#
loop_
_entity_poly.entity_id
_entity_poly.type
_entity_poly.pdbx_seq_one_letter_code
_entity_poly.pdbx_strand_id
1 'polypeptide(L)'
;MTHLSFRRVFTLLTLATILFVPVGCRAEQNAAQRKPPPAPEPAEAPPLDEQPAGRVVEVGSAPEGIVADPESGLVAVALRNPNELALVEGESGETLRRVELPESARHLDLAAPGGPVLVPAEGSDSLVQVGLPDGGITSETPVGDFPHSAAAAPSGRIFVVNEMASTASIVEDGREIGKIDTALKPGGVAVTDSGLVGVVGVRGLTLEVFDAGTLESLGRTDAGEGPTHVRAGPESRFYVTDTRGDAVLIYEAGPQPKQIGRVSLPGSPYGIAIDPRRDQLWVTLTAEQRVVQFALEGRTLREIARYPTVRQPNTVAVDPATGRVFVTGKTDGQLQILEPR
;
A
#
# COMPACT_ATOMS: atom_id res chain seq x y z
N MET A 1 44.11 -79.82 55.38
CA MET A 1 43.38 -79.84 54.10
C MET A 1 42.08 -79.06 54.37
N THR A 2 42.08 -77.77 54.08
CA THR A 2 40.97 -76.89 54.41
C THR A 2 40.60 -76.09 53.17
N HIS A 3 39.41 -76.28 52.65
CA HIS A 3 38.90 -75.54 51.53
C HIS A 3 38.29 -74.18 51.98
N LEU A 4 38.85 -73.09 51.53
CA LEU A 4 38.25 -71.77 51.66
C LEU A 4 37.32 -71.52 50.46
N SER A 5 36.08 -71.18 50.74
CA SER A 5 35.06 -70.83 49.78
C SER A 5 34.96 -69.26 49.67
N PHE A 6 35.21 -68.70 48.48
CA PHE A 6 35.10 -67.30 48.22
C PHE A 6 33.70 -66.95 47.69
N ARG A 7 32.95 -66.18 48.46
CA ARG A 7 31.65 -65.59 47.98
C ARG A 7 31.94 -64.30 47.24
N ARG A 8 31.59 -64.26 45.99
CA ARG A 8 31.58 -63.05 45.20
C ARG A 8 30.26 -62.31 45.43
N VAL A 9 30.33 -61.03 45.90
CA VAL A 9 29.24 -60.09 45.99
C VAL A 9 29.16 -59.37 44.67
N PHE A 10 28.05 -59.47 43.94
CA PHE A 10 27.75 -58.65 42.75
C PHE A 10 26.99 -57.42 43.19
N THR A 11 27.61 -56.22 43.04
CA THR A 11 26.94 -54.94 43.23
C THR A 11 26.32 -54.56 41.91
N LEU A 12 24.99 -54.49 41.76
CA LEU A 12 24.30 -53.91 40.61
C LEU A 12 24.37 -52.36 40.72
N LEU A 13 25.04 -51.76 39.77
CA LEU A 13 25.00 -50.31 39.53
C LEU A 13 23.85 -50.02 38.59
N THR A 14 22.74 -49.45 39.06
CA THR A 14 21.66 -48.91 38.23
C THR A 14 22.03 -47.53 37.69
N LEU A 15 22.31 -47.46 36.39
CA LEU A 15 22.54 -46.22 35.67
C LEU A 15 21.18 -45.57 35.34
N ALA A 16 20.84 -44.50 36.05
CA ALA A 16 19.65 -43.69 35.72
C ALA A 16 20.01 -42.75 34.57
N THR A 17 19.50 -43.04 33.37
CA THR A 17 19.62 -42.16 32.20
C THR A 17 18.57 -41.05 32.30
N ILE A 18 18.99 -39.85 32.65
CA ILE A 18 18.11 -38.67 32.61
C ILE A 18 18.01 -38.22 31.15
N LEU A 19 16.86 -38.45 30.51
CA LEU A 19 16.52 -37.89 29.22
C LEU A 19 16.23 -36.37 29.40
N PHE A 20 17.19 -35.53 29.01
CA PHE A 20 16.94 -34.12 28.80
C PHE A 20 16.18 -33.95 27.48
N VAL A 21 14.87 -33.68 27.53
CA VAL A 21 14.09 -33.28 26.39
C VAL A 21 14.25 -31.75 26.25
N PRO A 22 14.82 -31.23 25.16
CA PRO A 22 14.92 -29.79 24.98
C PRO A 22 13.53 -29.20 24.75
N VAL A 23 13.04 -28.39 25.69
CA VAL A 23 11.75 -27.70 25.64
C VAL A 23 11.75 -26.54 24.60
N GLY A 24 12.90 -26.23 24.00
CA GLY A 24 13.07 -25.12 23.07
C GLY A 24 12.44 -25.27 21.68
N CYS A 25 12.29 -26.49 21.15
CA CYS A 25 11.85 -26.68 19.75
C CYS A 25 10.34 -26.60 19.50
N ARG A 26 9.50 -26.57 20.56
CA ARG A 26 8.03 -26.49 20.36
C ARG A 26 7.49 -25.08 20.10
N ALA A 27 8.19 -24.04 20.54
CA ALA A 27 7.74 -22.66 20.33
C ALA A 27 8.00 -22.19 18.88
N GLU A 28 9.14 -22.57 18.30
CA GLU A 28 9.47 -22.23 16.91
C GLU A 28 8.64 -23.00 15.88
N GLN A 29 8.32 -24.28 16.16
CA GLN A 29 7.45 -25.08 15.30
C GLN A 29 5.99 -24.58 15.29
N ASN A 30 5.49 -23.98 16.38
CA ASN A 30 4.16 -23.38 16.42
C ASN A 30 4.08 -22.00 15.72
N ALA A 31 5.17 -21.28 15.58
CA ALA A 31 5.21 -20.02 14.82
C ALA A 31 5.15 -20.27 13.30
N ALA A 32 5.82 -21.33 12.82
CA ALA A 32 5.83 -21.71 11.40
C ALA A 32 4.49 -22.29 10.88
N GLN A 33 3.54 -22.61 11.74
CA GLN A 33 2.24 -23.21 11.35
C GLN A 33 1.06 -22.23 11.45
N ARG A 34 1.25 -21.01 11.89
CA ARG A 34 0.16 -20.03 11.90
C ARG A 34 -0.06 -19.54 10.47
N LYS A 35 -1.23 -19.86 9.91
CA LYS A 35 -1.68 -19.30 8.64
C LYS A 35 -1.64 -17.76 8.77
N PRO A 36 -1.00 -17.05 7.82
CA PRO A 36 -0.96 -15.59 7.89
C PRO A 36 -2.38 -15.04 7.94
N PRO A 37 -2.61 -13.91 8.63
CA PRO A 37 -3.93 -13.31 8.72
C PRO A 37 -4.45 -12.95 7.32
N PRO A 38 -5.78 -12.80 7.14
CA PRO A 38 -6.32 -12.29 5.88
C PRO A 38 -5.73 -10.89 5.61
N ALA A 39 -5.71 -10.47 4.34
CA ALA A 39 -5.34 -9.10 4.01
C ALA A 39 -6.23 -8.12 4.80
N PRO A 40 -5.68 -6.98 5.27
CA PRO A 40 -6.51 -5.95 5.88
C PRO A 40 -7.37 -5.30 4.79
N GLU A 41 -8.65 -5.13 5.10
CA GLU A 41 -9.62 -4.46 4.23
C GLU A 41 -10.08 -3.17 4.92
N PRO A 42 -10.58 -2.17 4.17
CA PRO A 42 -11.17 -0.97 4.78
C PRO A 42 -12.37 -1.36 5.63
N ALA A 43 -12.56 -0.70 6.76
CA ALA A 43 -13.75 -0.89 7.55
C ALA A 43 -14.99 -0.48 6.73
N GLU A 44 -16.10 -1.19 6.92
CA GLU A 44 -17.37 -0.78 6.33
C GLU A 44 -17.85 0.52 6.99
N ALA A 45 -18.05 1.55 6.16
CA ALA A 45 -18.47 2.85 6.64
C ALA A 45 -19.95 2.82 7.06
N PRO A 46 -20.31 3.37 8.25
CA PRO A 46 -21.71 3.53 8.65
C PRO A 46 -22.46 4.49 7.70
N PRO A 47 -23.77 4.67 7.81
CA PRO A 47 -24.47 5.77 7.16
C PRO A 47 -23.87 7.13 7.56
N LEU A 48 -23.94 8.12 6.64
CA LEU A 48 -23.44 9.47 6.93
C LEU A 48 -24.21 10.10 8.10
N ASP A 49 -23.48 10.62 9.07
CA ASP A 49 -23.98 11.39 10.22
C ASP A 49 -23.77 12.90 10.03
N GLU A 50 -22.94 13.31 9.10
CA GLU A 50 -22.59 14.68 8.80
C GLU A 50 -22.44 14.88 7.27
N GLN A 51 -22.73 16.08 6.79
CA GLN A 51 -22.52 16.41 5.37
C GLN A 51 -21.02 16.45 5.03
N PRO A 52 -20.61 15.83 3.91
CA PRO A 52 -19.23 15.92 3.47
C PRO A 52 -18.79 17.38 3.28
N ALA A 53 -17.55 17.68 3.65
CA ALA A 53 -16.97 19.00 3.45
C ALA A 53 -16.69 19.28 1.97
N GLY A 54 -16.69 20.55 1.60
CA GLY A 54 -16.41 20.97 0.23
C GLY A 54 -17.53 20.63 -0.74
N ARG A 55 -17.18 20.18 -1.94
CA ARG A 55 -18.12 19.84 -3.00
C ARG A 55 -18.12 18.34 -3.27
N VAL A 56 -19.29 17.80 -3.55
CA VAL A 56 -19.48 16.39 -3.92
C VAL A 56 -20.11 16.34 -5.31
N VAL A 57 -19.57 15.50 -6.17
CA VAL A 57 -20.08 15.24 -7.53
C VAL A 57 -20.21 13.75 -7.76
N GLU A 58 -21.18 13.37 -8.63
CA GLU A 58 -21.31 12.00 -9.08
C GLU A 58 -20.22 11.69 -10.12
N VAL A 59 -19.44 10.61 -9.91
CA VAL A 59 -18.36 10.23 -10.84
C VAL A 59 -18.63 8.91 -11.54
N GLY A 60 -19.45 8.05 -10.96
CA GLY A 60 -19.81 6.74 -11.50
C GLY A 60 -19.71 5.62 -10.49
N SER A 61 -20.01 4.39 -10.91
CA SER A 61 -20.17 3.24 -10.01
C SER A 61 -18.85 2.84 -9.34
N ALA A 62 -18.95 2.63 -8.02
CA ALA A 62 -17.88 2.06 -7.18
C ALA A 62 -16.47 2.62 -7.47
N PRO A 63 -16.25 3.95 -7.36
CA PRO A 63 -14.93 4.55 -7.55
C PRO A 63 -13.95 4.02 -6.49
N GLU A 64 -12.75 3.62 -6.92
CA GLU A 64 -11.70 3.13 -6.02
C GLU A 64 -10.37 3.86 -6.27
N GLY A 65 -9.63 3.52 -7.31
CA GLY A 65 -8.36 4.15 -7.62
C GLY A 65 -8.52 5.64 -7.97
N ILE A 66 -7.63 6.48 -7.47
CA ILE A 66 -7.63 7.92 -7.79
C ILE A 66 -6.21 8.47 -7.85
N VAL A 67 -5.95 9.35 -8.81
CA VAL A 67 -4.73 10.16 -8.88
C VAL A 67 -5.05 11.52 -9.49
N ALA A 68 -4.38 12.57 -9.02
CA ALA A 68 -4.51 13.93 -9.56
C ALA A 68 -3.22 14.33 -10.28
N ASP A 69 -3.37 14.87 -11.48
CA ASP A 69 -2.23 15.35 -12.27
C ASP A 69 -2.06 16.87 -12.14
N PRO A 70 -0.90 17.33 -11.63
CA PRO A 70 -0.65 18.75 -11.42
C PRO A 70 -0.40 19.57 -12.69
N GLU A 71 -0.15 18.93 -13.85
CA GLU A 71 0.12 19.63 -15.10
C GLU A 71 -1.17 19.87 -15.90
N SER A 72 -2.01 18.85 -16.04
CA SER A 72 -3.29 19.00 -16.75
C SER A 72 -4.43 19.50 -15.85
N GLY A 73 -4.29 19.42 -14.54
CA GLY A 73 -5.35 19.70 -13.59
C GLY A 73 -6.46 18.64 -13.58
N LEU A 74 -6.23 17.49 -14.21
CA LEU A 74 -7.17 16.39 -14.26
C LEU A 74 -7.01 15.43 -13.06
N VAL A 75 -8.12 14.83 -12.71
CA VAL A 75 -8.20 13.75 -11.73
C VAL A 75 -8.66 12.50 -12.45
N ALA A 76 -7.85 11.44 -12.40
CA ALA A 76 -8.22 10.14 -12.93
C ALA A 76 -8.83 9.30 -11.82
N VAL A 77 -10.01 8.72 -12.07
CA VAL A 77 -10.76 7.90 -11.12
C VAL A 77 -11.11 6.57 -11.78
N ALA A 78 -10.64 5.47 -11.19
CA ALA A 78 -10.99 4.13 -11.65
C ALA A 78 -12.37 3.73 -11.11
N LEU A 79 -13.22 3.23 -11.98
CA LEU A 79 -14.60 2.82 -11.73
C LEU A 79 -14.76 1.31 -11.94
N ARG A 80 -15.76 0.73 -11.27
CA ARG A 80 -16.17 -0.66 -11.47
C ARG A 80 -17.62 -0.73 -11.93
N ASN A 81 -17.91 -1.62 -12.87
CA ASN A 81 -19.26 -1.90 -13.38
C ASN A 81 -19.96 -0.66 -14.00
N PRO A 82 -19.50 -0.13 -15.13
CA PRO A 82 -18.43 -0.69 -15.99
C PRO A 82 -17.00 -0.38 -15.51
N ASN A 83 -16.01 -1.16 -15.99
CA ASN A 83 -14.61 -0.91 -15.74
C ASN A 83 -14.13 0.25 -16.62
N GLU A 84 -13.98 1.42 -16.05
CA GLU A 84 -13.61 2.65 -16.75
C GLU A 84 -12.64 3.48 -15.95
N LEU A 85 -11.88 4.32 -16.65
CA LEU A 85 -11.16 5.44 -16.06
C LEU A 85 -11.91 6.73 -16.40
N ALA A 86 -12.47 7.41 -15.41
CA ALA A 86 -13.03 8.73 -15.56
C ALA A 86 -11.94 9.79 -15.45
N LEU A 87 -11.80 10.67 -16.43
CA LEU A 87 -10.97 11.87 -16.36
C LEU A 87 -11.86 13.04 -16.00
N VAL A 88 -11.63 13.60 -14.83
CA VAL A 88 -12.46 14.63 -14.21
C VAL A 88 -11.65 15.92 -14.12
N GLU A 89 -12.24 17.05 -14.48
CA GLU A 89 -11.61 18.35 -14.24
C GLU A 89 -11.59 18.66 -12.72
N GLY A 90 -10.40 18.85 -12.18
CA GLY A 90 -10.22 18.99 -10.72
C GLY A 90 -10.88 20.24 -10.13
N GLU A 91 -11.09 21.31 -10.92
CA GLU A 91 -11.75 22.52 -10.45
C GLU A 91 -13.26 22.39 -10.44
N SER A 92 -13.89 22.03 -11.56
CA SER A 92 -15.34 21.94 -11.67
C SER A 92 -15.92 20.64 -11.16
N GLY A 93 -15.13 19.55 -11.17
CA GLY A 93 -15.61 18.18 -10.92
C GLY A 93 -16.37 17.59 -12.11
N GLU A 94 -16.32 18.23 -13.30
CA GLU A 94 -16.93 17.71 -14.50
C GLU A 94 -16.16 16.51 -15.05
N THR A 95 -16.86 15.42 -15.38
CA THR A 95 -16.25 14.28 -16.07
C THR A 95 -16.10 14.63 -17.55
N LEU A 96 -14.87 14.90 -17.99
CA LEU A 96 -14.60 15.28 -19.37
C LEU A 96 -14.52 14.06 -20.29
N ARG A 97 -14.07 12.90 -19.77
CA ARG A 97 -13.87 11.69 -20.56
C ARG A 97 -14.02 10.43 -19.72
N ARG A 98 -14.42 9.36 -20.40
CA ARG A 98 -14.38 7.97 -19.88
C ARG A 98 -13.56 7.13 -20.83
N VAL A 99 -12.66 6.35 -20.28
CA VAL A 99 -11.78 5.42 -21.00
C VAL A 99 -12.15 4.02 -20.56
N GLU A 100 -12.57 3.17 -21.49
CA GLU A 100 -12.86 1.76 -21.20
C GLU A 100 -11.55 1.06 -20.81
N LEU A 101 -11.59 0.30 -19.72
CA LEU A 101 -10.47 -0.50 -19.22
C LEU A 101 -10.76 -2.00 -19.41
N PRO A 102 -9.72 -2.81 -19.68
CA PRO A 102 -9.91 -4.27 -19.81
C PRO A 102 -10.38 -4.89 -18.50
N GLU A 103 -9.99 -4.31 -17.35
CA GLU A 103 -10.43 -4.73 -16.02
C GLU A 103 -10.31 -3.57 -15.02
N SER A 104 -10.89 -3.73 -13.84
CA SER A 104 -10.87 -2.71 -12.79
C SER A 104 -9.49 -2.55 -12.16
N ALA A 105 -9.22 -1.36 -11.61
CA ALA A 105 -8.02 -1.05 -10.82
C ALA A 105 -8.40 -0.51 -9.44
N ARG A 106 -7.63 -0.90 -8.42
CA ARG A 106 -7.81 -0.36 -7.05
C ARG A 106 -6.95 0.85 -6.77
N HIS A 107 -5.77 0.90 -7.36
CA HIS A 107 -4.82 1.98 -7.14
C HIS A 107 -4.37 2.54 -8.48
N LEU A 108 -4.25 3.85 -8.52
CA LEU A 108 -3.69 4.58 -9.64
C LEU A 108 -2.47 5.36 -9.18
N ASP A 109 -1.55 5.58 -10.09
CA ASP A 109 -0.45 6.53 -9.93
C ASP A 109 -0.15 7.21 -11.25
N LEU A 110 0.74 8.19 -11.27
CA LEU A 110 1.28 8.80 -12.48
C LEU A 110 2.68 8.27 -12.74
N ALA A 111 3.01 8.06 -14.01
CA ALA A 111 4.41 7.79 -14.37
C ALA A 111 5.30 9.03 -14.12
N ALA A 112 4.73 10.22 -14.36
CA ALA A 112 5.32 11.51 -14.08
C ALA A 112 4.20 12.58 -14.08
N PRO A 113 4.43 13.81 -13.63
CA PRO A 113 3.54 14.93 -13.93
C PRO A 113 3.24 15.02 -15.43
N GLY A 114 1.98 15.20 -15.80
CA GLY A 114 1.50 15.12 -17.20
C GLY A 114 1.19 13.70 -17.69
N GLY A 115 1.34 12.69 -16.84
CA GLY A 115 1.00 11.30 -17.17
C GLY A 115 2.16 10.47 -17.73
N PRO A 116 1.89 9.27 -18.28
CA PRO A 116 0.58 8.62 -18.29
C PRO A 116 0.09 8.21 -16.89
N VAL A 117 -1.22 8.01 -16.78
CA VAL A 117 -1.82 7.34 -15.62
C VAL A 117 -1.46 5.86 -15.66
N LEU A 118 -0.94 5.33 -14.58
CA LEU A 118 -0.64 3.92 -14.37
C LEU A 118 -1.88 3.21 -13.81
N VAL A 119 -2.39 2.25 -14.55
CA VAL A 119 -3.62 1.51 -14.24
C VAL A 119 -3.30 0.02 -14.14
N PRO A 120 -3.01 -0.52 -12.95
CA PRO A 120 -2.88 -1.97 -12.74
C PRO A 120 -4.25 -2.63 -12.88
N ALA A 121 -4.52 -3.28 -14.01
CA ALA A 121 -5.80 -3.91 -14.32
C ALA A 121 -5.82 -5.34 -13.76
N GLU A 122 -6.46 -5.51 -12.59
CA GLU A 122 -6.34 -6.69 -11.73
C GLU A 122 -6.67 -8.02 -12.44
N GLY A 123 -7.82 -8.08 -13.09
CA GLY A 123 -8.32 -9.34 -13.68
C GLY A 123 -7.78 -9.63 -15.09
N SER A 124 -7.08 -8.69 -15.72
CA SER A 124 -6.44 -8.89 -17.03
C SER A 124 -4.92 -9.11 -16.93
N ASP A 125 -4.36 -9.14 -15.73
CA ASP A 125 -2.93 -9.31 -15.49
C ASP A 125 -2.07 -8.34 -16.32
N SER A 126 -2.52 -7.09 -16.44
CA SER A 126 -1.84 -6.08 -17.27
C SER A 126 -1.67 -4.73 -16.56
N LEU A 127 -0.62 -4.01 -16.92
CA LEU A 127 -0.47 -2.59 -16.65
C LEU A 127 -0.94 -1.82 -17.88
N VAL A 128 -2.05 -1.08 -17.75
CA VAL A 128 -2.52 -0.15 -18.77
C VAL A 128 -1.94 1.24 -18.46
N GLN A 129 -1.46 1.92 -19.48
CA GLN A 129 -1.01 3.32 -19.38
C GLN A 129 -1.94 4.20 -20.20
N VAL A 130 -2.52 5.21 -19.55
CA VAL A 130 -3.48 6.13 -20.18
C VAL A 130 -2.86 7.52 -20.24
N GLY A 131 -2.68 8.03 -21.46
CA GLY A 131 -2.12 9.36 -21.70
C GLY A 131 -3.06 10.48 -21.27
N LEU A 132 -2.49 11.56 -20.74
CA LEU A 132 -3.21 12.78 -20.40
C LEU A 132 -2.83 13.90 -21.39
N PRO A 133 -3.74 14.87 -21.67
CA PRO A 133 -5.13 14.92 -21.17
C PRO A 133 -6.12 14.11 -22.02
N ASP A 134 -5.69 13.50 -23.12
CA ASP A 134 -6.57 12.96 -24.17
C ASP A 134 -7.24 11.63 -23.79
N GLY A 135 -6.74 10.90 -22.80
CA GLY A 135 -7.28 9.62 -22.35
C GLY A 135 -7.01 8.46 -23.31
N GLY A 136 -6.06 8.61 -24.24
CA GLY A 136 -5.65 7.52 -25.14
C GLY A 136 -4.86 6.44 -24.38
N ILE A 137 -5.17 5.16 -24.59
CA ILE A 137 -4.33 4.08 -24.08
C ILE A 137 -3.03 4.08 -24.88
N THR A 138 -1.91 4.34 -24.20
CA THR A 138 -0.57 4.42 -24.81
C THR A 138 0.16 3.08 -24.79
N SER A 139 -0.13 2.23 -23.81
CA SER A 139 0.36 0.86 -23.76
C SER A 139 -0.52 -0.02 -22.88
N GLU A 140 -0.52 -1.32 -23.17
CA GLU A 140 -1.02 -2.38 -22.32
C GLU A 140 0.07 -3.45 -22.24
N THR A 141 0.64 -3.64 -21.06
CA THR A 141 1.78 -4.51 -20.83
C THR A 141 1.37 -5.68 -19.94
N PRO A 142 1.45 -6.93 -20.41
CA PRO A 142 1.26 -8.09 -19.55
C PRO A 142 2.27 -8.09 -18.42
N VAL A 143 1.81 -8.38 -17.19
CA VAL A 143 2.60 -8.42 -15.96
C VAL A 143 2.32 -9.70 -15.17
N GLY A 144 2.55 -9.72 -13.86
CA GLY A 144 2.23 -10.90 -13.05
C GLY A 144 0.76 -10.96 -12.63
N ASP A 145 0.41 -12.05 -11.95
CA ASP A 145 -0.95 -12.39 -11.52
C ASP A 145 -1.50 -11.34 -10.52
N PHE A 146 -2.61 -10.74 -10.87
CA PHE A 146 -3.37 -9.75 -10.11
C PHE A 146 -2.54 -8.49 -9.75
N PRO A 147 -2.18 -7.66 -10.73
CA PRO A 147 -1.47 -6.41 -10.49
C PRO A 147 -2.33 -5.45 -9.68
N HIS A 148 -1.81 -4.99 -8.53
CA HIS A 148 -2.59 -4.26 -7.53
C HIS A 148 -2.22 -2.78 -7.42
N SER A 149 -0.95 -2.46 -7.52
CA SER A 149 -0.41 -1.10 -7.43
C SER A 149 0.81 -0.96 -8.33
N ALA A 150 1.03 0.24 -8.84
CA ALA A 150 2.21 0.56 -9.64
C ALA A 150 2.80 1.91 -9.21
N ALA A 151 4.12 2.05 -9.35
CA ALA A 151 4.83 3.31 -9.11
C ALA A 151 6.02 3.44 -10.06
N ALA A 152 6.27 4.65 -10.55
CA ALA A 152 7.39 4.93 -11.42
C ALA A 152 8.61 5.43 -10.63
N ALA A 153 9.79 4.97 -11.02
CA ALA A 153 11.06 5.50 -10.55
C ALA A 153 11.50 6.71 -11.37
N PRO A 154 12.38 7.57 -10.85
CA PRO A 154 12.94 8.70 -11.60
C PRO A 154 13.64 8.30 -12.91
N SER A 155 14.07 7.04 -13.02
CA SER A 155 14.64 6.47 -14.26
C SER A 155 13.61 6.21 -15.36
N GLY A 156 12.31 6.28 -15.06
CA GLY A 156 11.22 5.88 -15.96
C GLY A 156 10.80 4.40 -15.84
N ARG A 157 11.53 3.58 -15.05
CA ARG A 157 11.09 2.21 -14.74
C ARG A 157 9.85 2.22 -13.88
N ILE A 158 8.89 1.36 -14.19
CA ILE A 158 7.65 1.20 -13.43
C ILE A 158 7.70 -0.13 -12.69
N PHE A 159 7.41 -0.09 -11.40
CA PHE A 159 7.30 -1.26 -10.52
C PHE A 159 5.81 -1.57 -10.34
N VAL A 160 5.37 -2.75 -10.74
CA VAL A 160 3.98 -3.21 -10.64
C VAL A 160 3.93 -4.39 -9.68
N VAL A 161 3.32 -4.21 -8.52
CA VAL A 161 3.20 -5.31 -7.54
C VAL A 161 2.03 -6.22 -7.89
N ASN A 162 2.31 -7.52 -7.94
CA ASN A 162 1.40 -8.58 -8.35
C ASN A 162 0.96 -9.36 -7.10
N GLU A 163 -0.25 -9.06 -6.60
CA GLU A 163 -0.70 -9.52 -5.28
C GLU A 163 -0.75 -11.04 -5.17
N MET A 164 -1.26 -11.72 -6.18
CA MET A 164 -1.42 -13.18 -6.13
C MET A 164 -0.12 -13.93 -6.42
N ALA A 165 0.77 -13.36 -7.22
CA ALA A 165 2.07 -13.93 -7.49
C ALA A 165 3.12 -13.67 -6.39
N SER A 166 2.90 -12.68 -5.51
CA SER A 166 3.91 -12.20 -4.55
C SER A 166 5.22 -11.77 -5.23
N THR A 167 5.10 -11.06 -6.34
CA THR A 167 6.22 -10.50 -7.12
C THR A 167 5.98 -9.03 -7.42
N ALA A 168 7.02 -8.34 -7.91
CA ALA A 168 6.86 -7.09 -8.63
C ALA A 168 7.44 -7.22 -10.05
N SER A 169 6.64 -6.90 -11.05
CA SER A 169 7.07 -6.77 -12.44
C SER A 169 7.74 -5.43 -12.64
N ILE A 170 8.84 -5.41 -13.40
CA ILE A 170 9.55 -4.21 -13.78
C ILE A 170 9.23 -3.91 -15.25
N VAL A 171 8.62 -2.77 -15.52
CA VAL A 171 8.20 -2.35 -16.85
C VAL A 171 9.04 -1.15 -17.29
N GLU A 172 9.58 -1.21 -18.52
CA GLU A 172 10.33 -0.13 -19.15
C GLU A 172 9.92 -0.10 -20.64
N ASP A 173 9.68 1.08 -21.17
CA ASP A 173 9.26 1.29 -22.58
C ASP A 173 8.06 0.41 -23.01
N GLY A 174 7.07 0.25 -22.12
CA GLY A 174 5.86 -0.54 -22.38
C GLY A 174 6.08 -2.05 -22.42
N ARG A 175 7.19 -2.56 -21.86
CA ARG A 175 7.52 -4.00 -21.81
C ARG A 175 7.97 -4.42 -20.42
N GLU A 176 7.56 -5.61 -20.01
CA GLU A 176 8.13 -6.24 -18.83
C GLU A 176 9.58 -6.67 -19.12
N ILE A 177 10.53 -6.11 -18.37
CA ILE A 177 11.96 -6.41 -18.52
C ILE A 177 12.49 -7.35 -17.44
N GLY A 178 11.71 -7.62 -16.40
CA GLY A 178 12.07 -8.51 -15.30
C GLY A 178 11.03 -8.56 -14.21
N LYS A 179 11.28 -9.45 -13.24
CA LYS A 179 10.49 -9.61 -12.02
C LYS A 179 11.39 -9.76 -10.81
N ILE A 180 10.94 -9.30 -9.65
CA ILE A 180 11.56 -9.54 -8.36
C ILE A 180 10.55 -10.21 -7.43
N ASP A 181 11.02 -11.10 -6.56
CA ASP A 181 10.22 -11.67 -5.49
C ASP A 181 10.00 -10.63 -4.39
N THR A 182 8.81 -10.59 -3.82
CA THR A 182 8.44 -9.67 -2.75
C THR A 182 7.88 -10.41 -1.54
N ALA A 183 7.57 -9.64 -0.49
CA ALA A 183 6.80 -10.16 0.63
C ALA A 183 5.42 -10.68 0.19
N LEU A 184 4.83 -11.55 1.03
CA LEU A 184 3.57 -12.22 0.73
C LEU A 184 2.42 -11.22 0.51
N LYS A 185 1.79 -11.33 -0.66
CA LYS A 185 0.69 -10.48 -1.13
C LYS A 185 1.04 -8.98 -1.06
N PRO A 186 1.86 -8.49 -1.99
CA PRO A 186 2.17 -7.06 -2.06
C PRO A 186 0.92 -6.27 -2.47
N GLY A 187 0.48 -5.34 -1.62
CA GLY A 187 -0.71 -4.51 -1.85
C GLY A 187 -0.38 -3.05 -2.14
N GLY A 188 0.84 -2.61 -1.89
CA GLY A 188 1.25 -1.24 -2.16
C GLY A 188 2.71 -1.13 -2.58
N VAL A 189 2.99 -0.21 -3.49
CA VAL A 189 4.34 0.15 -3.90
C VAL A 189 4.48 1.66 -4.00
N ALA A 190 5.61 2.18 -3.59
CA ALA A 190 5.98 3.60 -3.76
C ALA A 190 7.48 3.70 -4.05
N VAL A 191 7.88 4.75 -4.78
CA VAL A 191 9.28 4.99 -5.11
C VAL A 191 9.67 6.39 -4.63
N THR A 192 10.81 6.49 -3.95
CA THR A 192 11.37 7.77 -3.51
C THR A 192 12.12 8.47 -4.66
N ASP A 193 12.32 9.78 -4.53
CA ASP A 193 13.13 10.56 -5.49
C ASP A 193 14.58 10.06 -5.60
N SER A 194 15.08 9.37 -4.57
CA SER A 194 16.40 8.73 -4.59
C SER A 194 16.42 7.35 -5.25
N GLY A 195 15.29 6.85 -5.75
CA GLY A 195 15.21 5.55 -6.42
C GLY A 195 15.11 4.35 -5.47
N LEU A 196 14.62 4.54 -4.25
CA LEU A 196 14.31 3.44 -3.34
C LEU A 196 12.85 3.03 -3.50
N VAL A 197 12.59 1.74 -3.70
CA VAL A 197 11.27 1.15 -3.93
C VAL A 197 10.78 0.49 -2.64
N GLY A 198 9.72 1.01 -2.06
CA GLY A 198 9.07 0.41 -0.88
C GLY A 198 7.86 -0.42 -1.28
N VAL A 199 7.85 -1.69 -0.89
CA VAL A 199 6.76 -2.64 -1.16
C VAL A 199 6.15 -3.11 0.16
N VAL A 200 4.85 -2.91 0.32
CA VAL A 200 4.11 -3.41 1.48
C VAL A 200 3.50 -4.77 1.18
N GLY A 201 3.92 -5.78 1.94
CA GLY A 201 3.31 -7.11 1.95
C GLY A 201 2.14 -7.16 2.93
N VAL A 202 0.91 -7.05 2.44
CA VAL A 202 -0.29 -6.91 3.30
C VAL A 202 -0.60 -8.18 4.12
N ARG A 203 -0.15 -9.34 3.69
CA ARG A 203 -0.22 -10.59 4.46
C ARG A 203 1.12 -11.00 5.07
N GLY A 204 2.21 -10.49 4.54
CA GLY A 204 3.54 -10.61 5.14
C GLY A 204 3.71 -9.68 6.35
N LEU A 205 2.87 -8.65 6.48
CA LEU A 205 2.92 -7.61 7.52
C LEU A 205 4.28 -6.89 7.53
N THR A 206 4.82 -6.63 6.34
CA THR A 206 6.18 -6.08 6.21
C THR A 206 6.24 -4.95 5.19
N LEU A 207 7.21 -4.06 5.38
CA LEU A 207 7.74 -3.18 4.36
C LEU A 207 9.10 -3.75 3.90
N GLU A 208 9.23 -4.00 2.60
CA GLU A 208 10.48 -4.40 1.97
C GLU A 208 10.96 -3.27 1.05
N VAL A 209 12.25 -3.00 1.07
CA VAL A 209 12.85 -1.91 0.28
C VAL A 209 13.85 -2.50 -0.71
N PHE A 210 13.77 -2.03 -1.97
CA PHE A 210 14.65 -2.41 -3.06
C PHE A 210 15.33 -1.16 -3.64
N ASP A 211 16.47 -1.35 -4.28
CA ASP A 211 17.08 -0.32 -5.13
C ASP A 211 16.52 -0.42 -6.56
N ALA A 212 15.98 0.67 -7.08
CA ALA A 212 15.33 0.70 -8.40
C ALA A 212 16.31 0.47 -9.58
N GLY A 213 17.58 0.73 -9.39
CA GLY A 213 18.61 0.55 -10.41
C GLY A 213 19.13 -0.87 -10.47
N THR A 214 19.51 -1.44 -9.32
CA THR A 214 20.10 -2.78 -9.21
C THR A 214 19.06 -3.89 -9.05
N LEU A 215 17.83 -3.55 -8.61
CA LEU A 215 16.74 -4.46 -8.25
C LEU A 215 17.06 -5.35 -7.03
N GLU A 216 18.12 -5.04 -6.29
CA GLU A 216 18.50 -5.78 -5.10
C GLU A 216 17.63 -5.37 -3.90
N SER A 217 17.25 -6.35 -3.07
CA SER A 217 16.59 -6.06 -1.79
C SER A 217 17.60 -5.46 -0.82
N LEU A 218 17.26 -4.29 -0.28
CA LEU A 218 18.04 -3.61 0.75
C LEU A 218 17.64 -4.07 2.16
N GLY A 219 16.53 -4.80 2.28
CA GLY A 219 16.06 -5.37 3.53
C GLY A 219 14.56 -5.26 3.72
N ARG A 220 14.11 -5.88 4.80
CA ARG A 220 12.70 -5.98 5.19
C ARG A 220 12.54 -5.67 6.66
N THR A 221 11.43 -5.00 7.02
CA THR A 221 11.08 -4.70 8.41
C THR A 221 9.59 -4.93 8.65
N ASP A 222 9.17 -5.07 9.91
CA ASP A 222 7.76 -5.18 10.26
C ASP A 222 7.00 -3.90 9.89
N ALA A 223 5.75 -4.04 9.47
CA ALA A 223 4.87 -2.94 9.05
C ALA A 223 3.54 -2.90 9.83
N GLY A 224 3.55 -3.32 11.08
CA GLY A 224 2.40 -3.23 11.98
C GLY A 224 1.49 -4.45 11.95
N GLU A 225 0.22 -4.26 12.31
CA GLU A 225 -0.77 -5.32 12.50
C GLU A 225 -1.60 -5.62 11.24
N GLY A 226 -1.68 -4.64 10.35
CA GLY A 226 -2.42 -4.74 9.09
C GLY A 226 -2.05 -3.61 8.14
N PRO A 227 -0.83 -3.61 7.59
CA PRO A 227 -0.43 -2.59 6.63
C PRO A 227 -1.22 -2.71 5.33
N THR A 228 -1.58 -1.58 4.74
CA THR A 228 -2.35 -1.54 3.48
C THR A 228 -1.63 -0.77 2.38
N HIS A 229 -1.39 0.50 2.57
CA HIS A 229 -0.84 1.38 1.55
C HIS A 229 0.47 2.00 1.99
N VAL A 230 1.27 2.40 1.01
CA VAL A 230 2.53 3.11 1.21
C VAL A 230 2.61 4.32 0.29
N ARG A 231 3.19 5.42 0.78
CA ARG A 231 3.61 6.57 -0.03
C ARG A 231 5.04 6.94 0.33
N ALA A 232 5.78 7.35 -0.69
CA ALA A 232 7.10 7.95 -0.51
C ALA A 232 6.94 9.44 -0.22
N GLY A 233 7.73 9.97 0.68
CA GLY A 233 7.76 11.38 1.04
C GLY A 233 9.18 11.92 1.13
N PRO A 234 9.34 13.14 1.67
CA PRO A 234 10.63 13.80 1.77
C PRO A 234 11.69 12.96 2.51
N GLU A 235 12.96 13.26 2.23
CA GLU A 235 14.11 12.62 2.90
C GLU A 235 14.13 11.08 2.77
N SER A 236 13.66 10.55 1.62
CA SER A 236 13.58 9.10 1.37
C SER A 236 12.84 8.34 2.46
N ARG A 237 11.71 8.87 2.91
CA ARG A 237 10.85 8.21 3.90
C ARG A 237 9.69 7.51 3.23
N PHE A 238 9.22 6.44 3.87
CA PHE A 238 7.95 5.80 3.55
C PHE A 238 6.95 6.00 4.68
N TYR A 239 5.71 6.26 4.30
CA TYR A 239 4.56 6.39 5.18
C TYR A 239 3.59 5.25 4.85
N VAL A 240 3.26 4.44 5.85
CA VAL A 240 2.43 3.24 5.69
C VAL A 240 1.20 3.35 6.57
N THR A 241 0.01 3.14 6.01
CA THR A 241 -1.22 2.97 6.81
C THR A 241 -1.27 1.57 7.40
N ASP A 242 -1.31 1.48 8.71
CA ASP A 242 -1.55 0.24 9.48
C ASP A 242 -3.03 0.21 9.87
N THR A 243 -3.85 -0.30 8.95
CA THR A 243 -5.32 -0.24 9.06
C THR A 243 -5.86 -0.95 10.30
N ARG A 244 -5.33 -2.12 10.65
CA ARG A 244 -5.73 -2.84 11.86
C ARG A 244 -5.05 -2.35 13.12
N GLY A 245 -3.86 -1.77 12.99
CA GLY A 245 -3.13 -1.18 14.10
C GLY A 245 -3.54 0.25 14.40
N ASP A 246 -4.53 0.82 13.70
CA ASP A 246 -4.99 2.19 13.88
C ASP A 246 -3.84 3.20 13.95
N ALA A 247 -2.98 3.20 12.93
CA ALA A 247 -1.79 4.05 12.91
C ALA A 247 -1.31 4.41 11.50
N VAL A 248 -0.49 5.44 11.44
CA VAL A 248 0.46 5.70 10.35
C VAL A 248 1.86 5.39 10.86
N LEU A 249 2.59 4.55 10.14
CA LEU A 249 3.96 4.17 10.42
C LEU A 249 4.90 4.95 9.51
N ILE A 250 6.03 5.39 10.05
CA ILE A 250 7.03 6.19 9.33
C ILE A 250 8.33 5.40 9.30
N TYR A 251 8.90 5.25 8.10
CA TYR A 251 10.13 4.52 7.89
C TYR A 251 11.17 5.39 7.22
N GLU A 252 12.39 5.26 7.67
CA GLU A 252 13.58 5.70 6.96
C GLU A 252 13.97 4.59 5.97
N ALA A 253 14.01 4.94 4.67
CA ALA A 253 14.47 4.03 3.64
C ALA A 253 16.00 4.03 3.59
N GLY A 254 16.59 2.86 3.32
CA GLY A 254 18.05 2.72 3.25
C GLY A 254 18.45 1.25 3.24
N PRO A 255 19.75 0.96 3.39
CA PRO A 255 20.27 -0.42 3.34
C PRO A 255 19.69 -1.37 4.39
N GLN A 256 18.99 -0.86 5.37
CA GLN A 256 18.16 -1.60 6.31
C GLN A 256 16.98 -0.69 6.67
N PRO A 257 15.80 -0.87 6.06
CA PRO A 257 14.64 -0.04 6.35
C PRO A 257 14.29 -0.11 7.83
N LYS A 258 14.05 1.05 8.43
CA LYS A 258 13.83 1.15 9.86
C LYS A 258 12.59 1.99 10.16
N GLN A 259 11.70 1.46 10.99
CA GLN A 259 10.62 2.26 11.55
C GLN A 259 11.21 3.33 12.48
N ILE A 260 10.92 4.59 12.19
CA ILE A 260 11.37 5.75 12.94
C ILE A 260 10.26 6.50 13.65
N GLY A 261 9.00 6.21 13.28
CA GLY A 261 7.82 6.82 13.90
C GLY A 261 6.58 5.94 13.81
N ARG A 262 5.64 6.18 14.72
CA ARG A 262 4.30 5.63 14.74
C ARG A 262 3.36 6.69 15.31
N VAL A 263 2.34 7.04 14.53
CA VAL A 263 1.31 8.01 14.95
C VAL A 263 -0.01 7.27 15.07
N SER A 264 -0.58 7.22 16.26
CA SER A 264 -1.88 6.62 16.49
C SER A 264 -2.97 7.40 15.76
N LEU A 265 -3.78 6.68 15.00
CA LEU A 265 -4.84 7.24 14.17
C LEU A 265 -6.02 6.26 14.14
N PRO A 266 -6.84 6.20 15.22
CA PRO A 266 -8.03 5.36 15.26
C PRO A 266 -9.01 5.69 14.13
N GLY A 267 -9.80 4.71 13.73
CA GLY A 267 -10.83 4.89 12.70
C GLY A 267 -10.54 4.15 11.38
N SER A 268 -9.67 3.12 11.43
CA SER A 268 -9.31 2.31 10.27
C SER A 268 -8.67 3.15 9.15
N PRO A 269 -7.44 3.68 9.36
CA PRO A 269 -6.72 4.47 8.37
C PRO A 269 -6.46 3.61 7.12
N TYR A 270 -6.84 4.13 5.94
CA TYR A 270 -6.76 3.33 4.71
C TYR A 270 -6.08 4.09 3.56
N GLY A 271 -6.81 4.91 2.80
CA GLY A 271 -6.24 5.71 1.73
C GLY A 271 -5.21 6.72 2.24
N ILE A 272 -4.14 6.93 1.49
CA ILE A 272 -3.04 7.82 1.87
C ILE A 272 -2.51 8.58 0.65
N ALA A 273 -2.27 9.88 0.80
CA ALA A 273 -1.66 10.73 -0.22
C ALA A 273 -0.68 11.72 0.41
N ILE A 274 0.33 12.14 -0.34
CA ILE A 274 1.30 13.17 0.06
C ILE A 274 1.20 14.38 -0.87
N ASP A 275 1.18 15.57 -0.28
CA ASP A 275 1.46 16.82 -0.97
C ASP A 275 2.93 17.20 -0.73
N PRO A 276 3.82 16.95 -1.69
CA PRO A 276 5.24 17.22 -1.52
C PRO A 276 5.58 18.72 -1.56
N ARG A 277 4.67 19.57 -2.07
CA ARG A 277 4.89 21.03 -2.13
C ARG A 277 4.56 21.73 -0.82
N ARG A 278 3.70 21.10 0.00
CA ARG A 278 3.24 21.68 1.28
C ARG A 278 3.72 20.88 2.48
N ASP A 279 4.50 19.81 2.26
CA ASP A 279 4.94 18.86 3.29
C ASP A 279 3.75 18.34 4.12
N GLN A 280 2.71 17.85 3.41
CA GLN A 280 1.49 17.37 4.03
C GLN A 280 1.19 15.91 3.65
N LEU A 281 0.58 15.21 4.61
CA LEU A 281 0.05 13.87 4.45
C LEU A 281 -1.47 13.89 4.66
N TRP A 282 -2.18 13.17 3.82
CA TRP A 282 -3.63 13.00 3.89
C TRP A 282 -3.98 11.54 4.07
N VAL A 283 -4.84 11.22 5.05
CA VAL A 283 -5.23 9.84 5.36
C VAL A 283 -6.73 9.75 5.51
N THR A 284 -7.38 8.80 4.83
CA THR A 284 -8.81 8.52 5.04
C THR A 284 -9.01 7.57 6.21
N LEU A 285 -10.06 7.80 6.99
CA LEU A 285 -10.54 6.95 8.07
C LEU A 285 -11.89 6.34 7.66
N THR A 286 -11.86 5.08 7.24
CA THR A 286 -13.05 4.46 6.64
C THR A 286 -14.16 4.18 7.65
N ALA A 287 -13.80 3.88 8.91
CA ALA A 287 -14.78 3.68 9.97
C ALA A 287 -15.43 4.99 10.48
N GLU A 288 -14.76 6.12 10.31
CA GLU A 288 -15.21 7.42 10.81
C GLU A 288 -15.70 8.37 9.71
N GLN A 289 -15.51 8.01 8.44
CA GLN A 289 -15.83 8.87 7.29
C GLN A 289 -15.17 10.24 7.43
N ARG A 290 -13.86 10.22 7.61
CA ARG A 290 -13.01 11.42 7.72
C ARG A 290 -11.81 11.31 6.80
N VAL A 291 -11.34 12.46 6.36
CA VAL A 291 -9.97 12.60 5.85
C VAL A 291 -9.20 13.53 6.78
N VAL A 292 -8.02 13.10 7.18
CA VAL A 292 -7.18 13.82 8.14
C VAL A 292 -5.98 14.40 7.42
N GLN A 293 -5.74 15.68 7.65
CA GLN A 293 -4.60 16.44 7.17
C GLN A 293 -3.51 16.52 8.24
N PHE A 294 -2.29 16.15 7.87
CA PHE A 294 -1.13 16.23 8.73
C PHE A 294 -0.03 17.10 8.12
N ALA A 295 0.73 17.79 8.94
CA ALA A 295 2.06 18.27 8.58
C ALA A 295 3.09 17.16 8.81
N LEU A 296 4.05 17.02 7.89
CA LEU A 296 5.18 16.11 8.00
C LEU A 296 6.25 16.74 8.91
N GLU A 297 6.47 16.19 10.10
CA GLU A 297 7.43 16.72 11.09
C GLU A 297 8.50 15.67 11.42
N GLY A 298 9.25 15.26 10.41
CA GLY A 298 10.36 14.33 10.60
C GLY A 298 9.89 12.92 10.99
N ARG A 299 9.98 12.57 12.27
CA ARG A 299 9.60 11.25 12.80
C ARG A 299 8.17 11.18 13.31
N THR A 300 7.41 12.25 13.19
CA THR A 300 6.02 12.34 13.64
C THR A 300 5.18 13.09 12.62
N LEU A 301 3.88 13.08 12.85
CA LEU A 301 2.88 13.83 12.09
C LEU A 301 2.15 14.73 13.08
N ARG A 302 1.97 15.99 12.71
CA ARG A 302 1.10 16.89 13.47
C ARG A 302 -0.21 17.07 12.73
N GLU A 303 -1.30 16.67 13.35
CA GLU A 303 -2.64 16.87 12.78
C GLU A 303 -2.92 18.38 12.63
N ILE A 304 -3.36 18.75 11.42
CA ILE A 304 -3.76 20.12 11.06
C ILE A 304 -5.29 20.22 11.14
N ALA A 305 -5.99 19.30 10.48
CA ALA A 305 -7.45 19.33 10.38
C ALA A 305 -8.02 17.94 10.09
N ARG A 306 -9.32 17.79 10.36
CA ARG A 306 -10.17 16.66 9.95
C ARG A 306 -11.39 17.19 9.21
N TYR A 307 -11.72 16.52 8.11
CA TYR A 307 -12.87 16.89 7.28
C TYR A 307 -13.82 15.72 7.16
N PRO A 308 -15.16 15.92 7.29
CA PRO A 308 -16.14 14.88 6.97
C PRO A 308 -16.10 14.54 5.48
N THR A 309 -16.20 13.24 5.19
CA THR A 309 -16.10 12.74 3.82
C THR A 309 -17.38 12.11 3.31
N VAL A 310 -17.42 11.85 2.01
CA VAL A 310 -18.36 10.93 1.36
C VAL A 310 -18.28 9.55 2.00
N ARG A 311 -19.34 8.74 1.83
CA ARG A 311 -19.43 7.40 2.41
C ARG A 311 -18.42 6.43 1.77
N GLN A 312 -17.77 5.62 2.61
CA GLN A 312 -16.72 4.65 2.24
C GLN A 312 -15.53 5.32 1.54
N PRO A 313 -14.80 6.20 2.24
CA PRO A 313 -13.68 6.96 1.67
C PRO A 313 -12.43 6.07 1.54
N ASN A 314 -12.40 5.19 0.53
CA ASN A 314 -11.32 4.22 0.38
C ASN A 314 -10.03 4.85 -0.11
N THR A 315 -10.09 5.85 -0.98
CA THR A 315 -8.87 6.45 -1.56
C THR A 315 -8.92 7.97 -1.53
N VAL A 316 -7.73 8.57 -1.53
CA VAL A 316 -7.51 10.01 -1.53
C VAL A 316 -6.37 10.37 -2.48
N ALA A 317 -6.52 11.46 -3.20
CA ALA A 317 -5.46 12.09 -3.99
C ALA A 317 -5.36 13.56 -3.63
N VAL A 318 -4.19 14.14 -3.85
CA VAL A 318 -3.96 15.57 -3.72
C VAL A 318 -3.35 16.09 -5.02
N ASP A 319 -3.79 17.23 -5.49
CA ASP A 319 -3.13 17.97 -6.55
C ASP A 319 -2.07 18.89 -5.93
N PRO A 320 -0.77 18.59 -6.11
CA PRO A 320 0.27 19.43 -5.51
C PRO A 320 0.34 20.85 -6.10
N ALA A 321 -0.23 21.10 -7.29
CA ALA A 321 -0.23 22.43 -7.89
C ALA A 321 -1.18 23.37 -7.14
N THR A 322 -2.37 22.88 -6.80
CA THR A 322 -3.42 23.69 -6.17
C THR A 322 -3.56 23.43 -4.67
N GLY A 323 -3.22 22.24 -4.19
CA GLY A 323 -3.50 21.75 -2.85
C GLY A 323 -4.92 21.19 -2.70
N ARG A 324 -5.70 21.07 -3.78
CA ARG A 324 -7.00 20.42 -3.74
C ARG A 324 -6.85 18.95 -3.39
N VAL A 325 -7.81 18.46 -2.62
CA VAL A 325 -7.85 17.07 -2.17
C VAL A 325 -9.11 16.41 -2.70
N PHE A 326 -8.97 15.21 -3.20
CA PHE A 326 -10.02 14.44 -3.82
C PHE A 326 -10.20 13.12 -3.07
N VAL A 327 -11.44 12.80 -2.68
CA VAL A 327 -11.76 11.56 -1.95
C VAL A 327 -12.87 10.82 -2.69
N THR A 328 -12.65 9.52 -2.98
CA THR A 328 -13.66 8.68 -3.60
C THR A 328 -14.63 8.13 -2.57
N GLY A 329 -15.93 8.21 -2.85
CA GLY A 329 -17.02 7.59 -2.09
C GLY A 329 -17.49 6.32 -2.76
N LYS A 330 -16.87 5.18 -2.44
CA LYS A 330 -17.11 3.90 -3.15
C LYS A 330 -18.57 3.47 -3.14
N THR A 331 -19.27 3.68 -2.02
CA THR A 331 -20.66 3.20 -1.86
C THR A 331 -21.64 3.94 -2.76
N ASP A 332 -21.50 5.25 -2.85
CA ASP A 332 -22.50 6.13 -3.47
C ASP A 332 -22.05 6.66 -4.85
N GLY A 333 -20.91 6.22 -5.36
CA GLY A 333 -20.41 6.61 -6.68
C GLY A 333 -19.93 8.06 -6.77
N GLN A 334 -19.44 8.61 -5.66
CA GLN A 334 -19.17 10.02 -5.51
C GLN A 334 -17.67 10.36 -5.49
N LEU A 335 -17.35 11.55 -5.93
CA LEU A 335 -16.06 12.21 -5.77
C LEU A 335 -16.26 13.48 -4.94
N GLN A 336 -15.57 13.56 -3.82
CA GLN A 336 -15.51 14.75 -2.99
C GLN A 336 -14.30 15.58 -3.37
N ILE A 337 -14.47 16.90 -3.46
CA ILE A 337 -13.44 17.88 -3.78
C ILE A 337 -13.34 18.86 -2.60
N LEU A 338 -12.16 18.87 -1.96
CA LEU A 338 -11.84 19.76 -0.84
C LEU A 338 -10.84 20.82 -1.29
N GLU A 339 -11.06 22.03 -0.80
CA GLU A 339 -10.11 23.15 -0.89
C GLU A 339 -9.65 23.49 0.54
N PRO A 340 -8.61 22.80 1.04
CA PRO A 340 -8.12 23.05 2.39
C PRO A 340 -7.60 24.48 2.52
N ARG A 341 -7.84 25.10 3.67
CA ARG A 341 -7.39 26.47 3.99
C ARG A 341 -5.97 26.48 4.50
#